data_4f9e627304ade09ecbea6bb44333ae56
#
_entry.id   4f9e627304ade09ecbea6bb44333ae56
#
_cell.length_a   1.000
_cell.length_b   1.000
_cell.length_c   1.000
_cell.angle_alpha   90.00
_cell.angle_beta   90.00
_cell.angle_gamma   90.00
#
_symmetry.space_group_name_H-M   'P 1'
#
loop_
_entity.id
_entity.type
_entity.pdbx_description
1 polymer ?
#
loop_
_entity_poly.entity_id
_entity_poly.type
_entity_poly.pdbx_seq_one_letter_code
_entity_poly.pdbx_strand_id
1 'polypeptide(L)'
;MKKSLLTIALAFGLVAAPFTTDILSSTAEAKPLPPRSAAREGLVPHQVRIDNEIDSISARFGIAESTVKKFYNQGWGFKELRHAAFLSYATGKDMGAVLDLKTEYNRWPRVEYMLGLTPNDIKAAHDKNDAEYLSTVLGVDTAVSLPLFEQNFGMGDVAHAVLMAKYCSSTPAQIVEMHNPPATDWDAVATQLGITEDQMYQVRLEMEKLRP
;
A
#
# COMPACT_ATOMS: atom_id res chain seq x y z
N MET A 1 8.24 -6.39 57.10
CA MET A 1 8.64 -5.41 58.14
C MET A 1 9.22 -4.18 57.46
N LYS A 2 8.73 -3.01 57.91
CA LYS A 2 9.22 -1.62 57.73
C LYS A 2 9.26 -1.01 56.31
N LYS A 3 8.26 -0.16 56.12
CA LYS A 3 8.10 0.93 55.16
C LYS A 3 9.15 2.02 55.42
N SER A 4 9.64 2.66 54.39
CA SER A 4 10.20 4.01 54.48
C SER A 4 9.66 4.85 53.34
N LEU A 5 8.82 5.79 53.69
CA LEU A 5 8.35 6.91 52.88
C LEU A 5 9.44 7.98 52.90
N LEU A 6 9.86 8.44 51.73
CA LEU A 6 10.69 9.64 51.62
C LEU A 6 9.83 10.77 51.01
N THR A 7 9.47 11.70 51.88
CA THR A 7 8.76 12.95 51.50
C THR A 7 9.80 14.00 51.09
N ILE A 8 9.75 14.48 49.85
CA ILE A 8 10.54 15.62 49.41
C ILE A 8 9.58 16.81 49.25
N ALA A 9 9.77 17.80 50.14
CA ALA A 9 9.11 19.08 50.08
C ALA A 9 9.82 19.97 49.05
N LEU A 10 9.08 20.49 48.05
CA LEU A 10 9.52 21.49 47.10
C LEU A 10 9.03 22.86 47.54
N ALA A 11 9.96 23.73 47.89
CA ALA A 11 9.70 25.12 48.22
C ALA A 11 9.49 25.96 46.95
N PHE A 12 8.34 26.65 46.89
CA PHE A 12 8.04 27.66 45.88
C PHE A 12 8.77 28.96 46.20
N GLY A 13 9.70 29.35 45.34
CA GLY A 13 10.28 30.68 45.30
C GLY A 13 9.56 31.53 44.24
N LEU A 14 8.71 32.45 44.69
CA LEU A 14 8.04 33.44 43.85
C LEU A 14 9.00 34.60 43.62
N VAL A 15 9.54 34.76 42.37
CA VAL A 15 10.27 35.96 41.96
C VAL A 15 9.35 36.75 41.01
N ALA A 16 8.88 37.87 41.51
CA ALA A 16 8.14 38.85 40.72
C ALA A 16 9.12 39.72 39.92
N ALA A 17 9.10 39.67 38.61
CA ALA A 17 9.76 40.60 37.71
C ALA A 17 8.71 41.59 37.12
N PRO A 18 9.03 42.86 36.97
CA PRO A 18 8.08 43.86 36.46
C PRO A 18 7.91 43.69 34.94
N PHE A 19 6.66 43.63 34.52
CA PHE A 19 6.28 43.66 33.11
C PHE A 19 6.45 45.07 32.57
N THR A 20 7.42 45.29 31.68
CA THR A 20 7.44 46.45 30.79
C THR A 20 6.64 46.10 29.53
N THR A 21 5.53 46.76 29.36
CA THR A 21 4.70 46.65 28.14
C THR A 21 5.33 47.51 27.04
N ASP A 22 6.21 46.92 26.25
CA ASP A 22 6.52 47.47 24.94
C ASP A 22 5.59 46.88 23.90
N ILE A 23 4.50 47.61 23.62
CA ILE A 23 3.63 47.36 22.49
C ILE A 23 4.37 47.82 21.23
N LEU A 24 5.20 46.94 20.67
CA LEU A 24 5.67 47.06 19.28
C LEU A 24 4.54 46.60 18.38
N SER A 25 3.81 47.59 17.81
CA SER A 25 2.88 47.41 16.71
C SER A 25 3.67 46.90 15.48
N SER A 26 3.95 45.61 15.42
CA SER A 26 4.37 44.96 14.21
C SER A 26 3.12 44.76 13.36
N THR A 27 2.82 45.71 12.46
CA THR A 27 1.95 45.48 11.32
C THR A 27 2.67 44.50 10.40
N ALA A 28 2.55 43.21 10.72
CA ALA A 28 2.91 42.16 9.77
C ALA A 28 1.96 42.29 8.58
N GLU A 29 2.48 42.88 7.51
CA GLU A 29 1.83 42.93 6.21
C GLU A 29 1.51 41.48 5.83
N ALA A 30 0.22 41.11 5.92
CA ALA A 30 -0.25 39.78 5.57
C ALA A 30 0.10 39.56 4.09
N LYS A 31 1.11 38.74 3.82
CA LYS A 31 1.48 38.33 2.47
C LYS A 31 0.21 37.73 1.82
N PRO A 32 -0.26 38.27 0.68
CA PRO A 32 -1.46 37.76 0.04
C PRO A 32 -1.30 36.26 -0.18
N LEU A 33 -2.26 35.48 0.28
CA LEU A 33 -2.33 34.06 -0.04
C LEU A 33 -2.41 33.91 -1.55
N PRO A 34 -1.62 33.03 -2.18
CA PRO A 34 -1.70 32.78 -3.62
C PRO A 34 -3.14 32.42 -3.98
N PRO A 35 -3.65 32.89 -5.13
CA PRO A 35 -5.02 32.60 -5.54
C PRO A 35 -5.25 31.10 -5.54
N ARG A 36 -6.40 30.66 -5.04
CA ARG A 36 -6.79 29.24 -4.92
C ARG A 36 -6.64 28.42 -6.22
N SER A 37 -6.53 29.09 -7.37
CA SER A 37 -6.24 28.45 -8.66
C SER A 37 -4.81 27.88 -8.77
N ALA A 38 -3.81 28.51 -8.13
CA ALA A 38 -2.42 28.04 -8.20
C ALA A 38 -2.17 26.76 -7.36
N ALA A 39 -3.03 26.46 -6.38
CA ALA A 39 -2.94 25.24 -5.57
C ALA A 39 -3.57 24.01 -6.26
N ARG A 40 -4.15 24.16 -7.46
CA ARG A 40 -4.80 23.09 -8.23
C ARG A 40 -4.02 22.61 -9.44
N GLU A 41 -2.91 23.26 -9.78
CA GLU A 41 -2.01 22.79 -10.84
C GLU A 41 -1.27 21.55 -10.32
N GLY A 42 -1.78 20.36 -10.72
CA GLY A 42 -1.24 19.05 -10.34
C GLY A 42 -2.28 18.09 -9.75
N LEU A 43 -3.51 18.53 -9.49
CA LEU A 43 -4.58 17.60 -9.12
C LEU A 43 -5.09 16.90 -10.39
N VAL A 44 -4.94 15.58 -10.43
CA VAL A 44 -5.56 14.75 -11.46
C VAL A 44 -7.07 15.03 -11.46
N PRO A 45 -7.69 15.35 -12.62
CA PRO A 45 -9.12 15.57 -12.70
C PRO A 45 -9.89 14.43 -12.04
N HIS A 46 -10.97 14.73 -11.33
CA HIS A 46 -11.75 13.76 -10.57
C HIS A 46 -12.15 12.54 -11.42
N GLN A 47 -12.55 12.77 -12.68
CA GLN A 47 -12.92 11.70 -13.59
C GLN A 47 -11.74 10.77 -13.93
N VAL A 48 -10.55 11.32 -14.18
CA VAL A 48 -9.34 10.52 -14.47
C VAL A 48 -8.99 9.62 -13.26
N ARG A 49 -9.19 10.11 -12.03
CA ARG A 49 -9.00 9.28 -10.83
C ARG A 49 -10.00 8.13 -10.75
N ILE A 50 -11.26 8.39 -11.11
CA ILE A 50 -12.29 7.34 -11.16
C ILE A 50 -11.93 6.29 -12.19
N ASP A 51 -11.58 6.72 -13.40
CA ASP A 51 -11.24 5.81 -14.50
C ASP A 51 -10.00 4.97 -14.13
N ASN A 52 -8.94 5.57 -13.56
CA ASN A 52 -7.76 4.85 -13.08
C ASN A 52 -8.09 3.80 -12.00
N GLU A 53 -9.00 4.11 -11.06
CA GLU A 53 -9.42 3.14 -10.03
C GLU A 53 -10.21 1.98 -10.64
N ILE A 54 -11.07 2.25 -11.62
CA ILE A 54 -11.82 1.23 -12.35
C ILE A 54 -10.87 0.31 -13.10
N ASP A 55 -9.93 0.90 -13.86
CA ASP A 55 -8.92 0.18 -14.63
C ASP A 55 -8.04 -0.69 -13.72
N SER A 56 -7.63 -0.13 -12.57
CA SER A 56 -6.82 -0.84 -11.57
C SER A 56 -7.55 -2.08 -11.02
N ILE A 57 -8.82 -1.96 -10.66
CA ILE A 57 -9.63 -3.09 -10.18
C ILE A 57 -9.83 -4.11 -11.29
N SER A 58 -10.15 -3.65 -12.48
CA SER A 58 -10.38 -4.48 -13.67
C SER A 58 -9.15 -5.31 -14.03
N ALA A 59 -8.00 -4.65 -14.17
CA ALA A 59 -6.73 -5.30 -14.49
C ALA A 59 -6.26 -6.27 -13.40
N ARG A 60 -6.46 -5.88 -12.13
CA ARG A 60 -6.01 -6.67 -10.98
C ARG A 60 -6.76 -7.98 -10.81
N PHE A 61 -8.07 -8.00 -11.06
CA PHE A 61 -8.94 -9.13 -10.76
C PHE A 61 -9.58 -9.76 -12.00
N GLY A 62 -9.24 -9.30 -13.20
CA GLY A 62 -9.78 -9.83 -14.46
C GLY A 62 -11.28 -9.57 -14.64
N ILE A 63 -11.81 -8.49 -14.05
CA ILE A 63 -13.21 -8.12 -14.13
C ILE A 63 -13.40 -7.04 -15.20
N ALA A 64 -14.43 -7.14 -16.04
CA ALA A 64 -14.68 -6.13 -17.06
C ALA A 64 -14.90 -4.74 -16.42
N GLU A 65 -14.23 -3.69 -16.95
CA GLU A 65 -14.38 -2.30 -16.53
C GLU A 65 -15.83 -1.85 -16.45
N SER A 66 -16.64 -2.26 -17.45
CA SER A 66 -18.07 -1.99 -17.48
C SER A 66 -18.82 -2.51 -16.25
N THR A 67 -18.38 -3.64 -15.70
CA THR A 67 -18.95 -4.22 -14.47
C THR A 67 -18.58 -3.38 -13.25
N VAL A 68 -17.30 -3.02 -13.10
CA VAL A 68 -16.84 -2.16 -12.00
C VAL A 68 -17.53 -0.79 -12.06
N LYS A 69 -17.59 -0.18 -13.24
CA LYS A 69 -18.26 1.11 -13.49
C LYS A 69 -19.76 1.05 -13.20
N LYS A 70 -20.43 -0.04 -13.56
CA LYS A 70 -21.86 -0.27 -13.23
C LYS A 70 -22.09 -0.16 -11.73
N PHE A 71 -21.31 -0.87 -10.93
CA PHE A 71 -21.49 -0.87 -9.47
C PHE A 71 -21.04 0.44 -8.81
N TYR A 72 -20.00 1.09 -9.34
CA TYR A 72 -19.62 2.43 -8.93
C TYR A 72 -20.79 3.43 -9.12
N ASN A 73 -21.44 3.40 -10.29
CA ASN A 73 -22.60 4.25 -10.57
C ASN A 73 -23.86 3.92 -9.72
N GLN A 74 -23.90 2.73 -9.13
CA GLN A 74 -24.90 2.34 -8.14
C GLN A 74 -24.58 2.84 -6.71
N GLY A 75 -23.44 3.52 -6.52
CA GLY A 75 -23.04 4.12 -5.26
C GLY A 75 -22.07 3.30 -4.42
N TRP A 76 -21.55 2.18 -4.92
CA TRP A 76 -20.51 1.43 -4.23
C TRP A 76 -19.18 2.19 -4.24
N GLY A 77 -18.53 2.30 -3.09
CA GLY A 77 -17.20 2.90 -2.99
C GLY A 77 -16.10 1.98 -3.53
N PHE A 78 -14.95 2.56 -3.95
CA PHE A 78 -13.84 1.77 -4.50
C PHE A 78 -13.26 0.76 -3.53
N LYS A 79 -13.30 1.02 -2.22
CA LYS A 79 -12.87 0.06 -1.21
C LYS A 79 -13.73 -1.20 -1.23
N GLU A 80 -15.03 -1.02 -1.29
CA GLU A 80 -16.01 -2.11 -1.36
C GLU A 80 -15.90 -2.86 -2.69
N LEU A 81 -15.77 -2.13 -3.81
CA LEU A 81 -15.62 -2.70 -5.15
C LEU A 81 -14.36 -3.55 -5.25
N ARG A 82 -13.23 -3.06 -4.71
CA ARG A 82 -11.97 -3.82 -4.69
C ARG A 82 -12.08 -5.10 -3.86
N HIS A 83 -12.76 -5.04 -2.71
CA HIS A 83 -12.98 -6.23 -1.89
C HIS A 83 -13.92 -7.23 -2.57
N ALA A 84 -15.02 -6.76 -3.16
CA ALA A 84 -15.95 -7.61 -3.91
C ALA A 84 -15.28 -8.26 -5.14
N ALA A 85 -14.45 -7.50 -5.85
CA ALA A 85 -13.66 -7.99 -6.98
C ALA A 85 -12.68 -9.09 -6.54
N PHE A 86 -12.00 -8.90 -5.42
CA PHE A 86 -11.13 -9.92 -4.85
C PHE A 86 -11.90 -11.19 -4.47
N LEU A 87 -13.06 -11.08 -3.80
CA LEU A 87 -13.87 -12.25 -3.45
C LEU A 87 -14.48 -12.93 -4.68
N SER A 88 -14.81 -12.17 -5.72
CA SER A 88 -15.22 -12.70 -7.03
C SER A 88 -14.08 -13.53 -7.64
N TYR A 89 -12.86 -13.02 -7.65
CA TYR A 89 -11.66 -13.73 -8.09
C TYR A 89 -11.43 -15.01 -7.27
N ALA A 90 -11.46 -14.91 -5.93
CA ALA A 90 -11.20 -16.04 -5.03
C ALA A 90 -12.23 -17.18 -5.14
N THR A 91 -13.47 -16.87 -5.50
CA THR A 91 -14.56 -17.86 -5.55
C THR A 91 -15.01 -18.22 -6.96
N GLY A 92 -14.58 -17.47 -7.97
CA GLY A 92 -15.09 -17.58 -9.34
C GLY A 92 -16.56 -17.13 -9.50
N LYS A 93 -17.16 -16.51 -8.47
CA LYS A 93 -18.53 -16.00 -8.53
C LYS A 93 -18.59 -14.63 -9.20
N ASP A 94 -19.73 -14.30 -9.80
CA ASP A 94 -19.97 -12.94 -10.32
C ASP A 94 -19.86 -11.88 -9.22
N MET A 95 -19.26 -10.74 -9.53
CA MET A 95 -19.05 -9.63 -8.59
C MET A 95 -20.38 -9.10 -8.03
N GLY A 96 -21.45 -9.10 -8.83
CA GLY A 96 -22.79 -8.72 -8.38
C GLY A 96 -23.31 -9.68 -7.33
N ALA A 97 -23.16 -10.98 -7.53
CA ALA A 97 -23.56 -11.99 -6.54
C ALA A 97 -22.80 -11.85 -5.22
N VAL A 98 -21.55 -11.43 -5.26
CA VAL A 98 -20.76 -11.11 -4.04
C VAL A 98 -21.31 -9.85 -3.36
N LEU A 99 -21.59 -8.80 -4.12
CA LEU A 99 -22.14 -7.54 -3.59
C LEU A 99 -23.54 -7.72 -3.00
N ASP A 100 -24.36 -8.59 -3.57
CA ASP A 100 -25.71 -8.92 -3.04
C ASP A 100 -25.67 -9.54 -1.64
N LEU A 101 -24.56 -10.17 -1.25
CA LEU A 101 -24.35 -10.69 0.10
C LEU A 101 -23.95 -9.59 1.10
N LYS A 102 -23.46 -8.44 0.61
CA LYS A 102 -23.01 -7.33 1.45
C LYS A 102 -24.17 -6.38 1.74
N THR A 103 -24.47 -6.21 3.00
CA THR A 103 -25.51 -5.29 3.50
C THR A 103 -24.87 -4.20 4.37
N GLU A 104 -25.62 -3.17 4.72
CA GLU A 104 -25.16 -2.14 5.67
C GLU A 104 -24.89 -2.71 7.08
N TYR A 105 -25.53 -3.83 7.44
CA TYR A 105 -25.48 -4.45 8.78
C TYR A 105 -24.39 -5.52 8.91
N ASN A 106 -23.76 -5.97 7.82
CA ASN A 106 -22.71 -6.98 7.89
C ASN A 106 -21.34 -6.41 7.50
N ARG A 107 -20.29 -7.10 7.95
CA ARG A 107 -18.90 -6.80 7.59
C ARG A 107 -18.39 -7.83 6.59
N TRP A 108 -17.34 -7.52 5.86
CA TRP A 108 -16.73 -8.41 4.87
C TRP A 108 -16.40 -9.83 5.39
N PRO A 109 -15.86 -10.03 6.61
CA PRO A 109 -15.64 -11.38 7.13
C PRO A 109 -16.92 -12.24 7.22
N ARG A 110 -18.10 -11.61 7.34
CA ARG A 110 -19.37 -12.34 7.26
C ARG A 110 -19.69 -12.77 5.83
N VAL A 111 -19.38 -11.93 4.85
CA VAL A 111 -19.55 -12.27 3.41
C VAL A 111 -18.59 -13.40 3.04
N GLU A 112 -17.32 -13.32 3.45
CA GLU A 112 -16.32 -14.38 3.27
C GLU A 112 -16.81 -15.72 3.82
N TYR A 113 -17.34 -15.73 5.05
CA TYR A 113 -17.94 -16.90 5.66
C TYR A 113 -19.15 -17.45 4.85
N MET A 114 -20.03 -16.56 4.37
CA MET A 114 -21.19 -16.96 3.53
C MET A 114 -20.77 -17.51 2.17
N LEU A 115 -19.61 -17.11 1.68
CA LEU A 115 -19.00 -17.65 0.47
C LEU A 115 -18.27 -18.98 0.72
N GLY A 116 -18.16 -19.42 1.97
CA GLY A 116 -17.47 -20.65 2.37
C GLY A 116 -15.96 -20.54 2.41
N LEU A 117 -15.41 -19.30 2.44
CA LEU A 117 -13.97 -19.06 2.47
C LEU A 117 -13.43 -19.14 3.90
N THR A 118 -12.33 -19.86 4.07
CA THR A 118 -11.52 -19.86 5.29
C THR A 118 -10.40 -18.79 5.18
N PRO A 119 -9.76 -18.40 6.31
CA PRO A 119 -8.58 -17.52 6.26
C PRO A 119 -7.46 -18.06 5.37
N ASN A 120 -7.29 -19.38 5.29
CA ASN A 120 -6.28 -19.99 4.41
C ASN A 120 -6.65 -19.84 2.94
N ASP A 121 -7.95 -19.98 2.59
CA ASP A 121 -8.42 -19.76 1.21
C ASP A 121 -8.22 -18.31 0.79
N ILE A 122 -8.50 -17.36 1.71
CA ILE A 122 -8.27 -15.93 1.49
C ILE A 122 -6.78 -15.66 1.24
N LYS A 123 -5.89 -16.21 2.10
CA LYS A 123 -4.44 -16.06 1.91
C LYS A 123 -3.99 -16.65 0.58
N ALA A 124 -4.35 -17.88 0.28
CA ALA A 124 -3.96 -18.53 -0.96
C ALA A 124 -4.46 -17.76 -2.20
N ALA A 125 -5.67 -17.20 -2.14
CA ALA A 125 -6.20 -16.36 -3.22
C ALA A 125 -5.41 -15.05 -3.38
N HIS A 126 -4.98 -14.42 -2.27
CA HIS A 126 -4.11 -13.24 -2.32
C HIS A 126 -2.76 -13.57 -2.94
N ASP A 127 -2.09 -14.61 -2.45
CA ASP A 127 -0.76 -15.01 -2.93
C ASP A 127 -0.80 -15.31 -4.44
N LYS A 128 -1.83 -16.05 -4.88
CA LYS A 128 -2.04 -16.35 -6.29
C LYS A 128 -2.32 -15.10 -7.12
N ASN A 129 -3.21 -14.21 -6.66
CA ASN A 129 -3.50 -12.97 -7.36
C ASN A 129 -2.27 -12.07 -7.47
N ASP A 130 -1.43 -12.01 -6.43
CA ASP A 130 -0.19 -11.26 -6.42
C ASP A 130 0.81 -11.81 -7.44
N ALA A 131 0.95 -13.13 -7.53
CA ALA A 131 1.82 -13.77 -8.51
C ALA A 131 1.32 -13.56 -9.96
N GLU A 132 0.02 -13.67 -10.21
CA GLU A 132 -0.59 -13.42 -11.52
C GLU A 132 -0.45 -11.94 -11.93
N TYR A 133 -0.56 -11.02 -10.97
CA TYR A 133 -0.35 -9.60 -11.24
C TYR A 133 1.11 -9.31 -11.61
N LEU A 134 2.08 -9.84 -10.88
CA LEU A 134 3.49 -9.72 -11.27
C LEU A 134 3.76 -10.31 -12.65
N SER A 135 3.13 -11.44 -12.96
CA SER A 135 3.24 -12.05 -14.28
C SER A 135 2.71 -11.11 -15.38
N THR A 136 1.55 -10.49 -15.15
CA THR A 136 0.93 -9.59 -16.12
C THR A 136 1.75 -8.31 -16.32
N VAL A 137 2.26 -7.71 -15.24
CA VAL A 137 2.92 -6.40 -15.29
C VAL A 137 4.40 -6.50 -15.65
N LEU A 138 5.11 -7.49 -15.12
CA LEU A 138 6.57 -7.64 -15.25
C LEU A 138 6.99 -8.84 -16.10
N GLY A 139 6.04 -9.64 -16.60
CA GLY A 139 6.33 -10.86 -17.35
C GLY A 139 7.03 -11.95 -16.53
N VAL A 140 6.85 -11.95 -15.22
CA VAL A 140 7.46 -12.94 -14.30
C VAL A 140 6.64 -14.22 -14.32
N ASP A 141 7.29 -15.37 -14.39
CA ASP A 141 6.59 -16.65 -14.24
C ASP A 141 5.99 -16.78 -12.84
N THR A 142 4.69 -17.10 -12.78
CA THR A 142 3.98 -17.32 -11.52
C THR A 142 4.58 -18.46 -10.70
N ALA A 143 5.16 -19.47 -11.35
CA ALA A 143 5.87 -20.56 -10.68
C ALA A 143 7.10 -20.09 -9.89
N VAL A 144 7.66 -18.93 -10.24
CA VAL A 144 8.80 -18.33 -9.54
C VAL A 144 8.33 -17.43 -8.38
N SER A 145 7.28 -16.64 -8.59
CA SER A 145 6.83 -15.64 -7.61
C SER A 145 5.86 -16.19 -6.55
N LEU A 146 4.98 -17.13 -6.91
CA LEU A 146 3.98 -17.68 -5.98
C LEU A 146 4.59 -18.29 -4.70
N PRO A 147 5.65 -19.13 -4.77
CA PRO A 147 6.25 -19.67 -3.55
C PRO A 147 6.82 -18.63 -2.59
N LEU A 148 7.17 -17.44 -3.09
CA LEU A 148 7.66 -16.33 -2.26
C LEU A 148 6.49 -15.62 -1.54
N PHE A 149 5.37 -15.43 -2.21
CA PHE A 149 4.15 -14.93 -1.57
C PHE A 149 3.63 -15.89 -0.51
N GLU A 150 3.63 -17.19 -0.77
CA GLU A 150 3.25 -18.23 0.21
C GLU A 150 4.11 -18.16 1.49
N GLN A 151 5.38 -17.75 1.37
CA GLN A 151 6.29 -17.48 2.48
C GLN A 151 6.07 -16.10 3.14
N ASN A 152 5.05 -15.34 2.74
CA ASN A 152 4.68 -14.02 3.23
C ASN A 152 5.65 -12.88 2.87
N PHE A 153 6.45 -13.01 1.83
CA PHE A 153 7.19 -11.88 1.30
C PHE A 153 6.23 -10.88 0.62
N GLY A 154 6.49 -9.59 0.77
CA GLY A 154 5.66 -8.54 0.20
C GLY A 154 5.86 -8.38 -1.31
N MET A 155 4.86 -7.80 -2.00
CA MET A 155 4.90 -7.53 -3.45
C MET A 155 6.19 -6.81 -3.87
N GLY A 156 6.61 -5.79 -3.13
CA GLY A 156 7.83 -5.04 -3.43
C GLY A 156 9.09 -5.89 -3.32
N ASP A 157 9.17 -6.75 -2.31
CA ASP A 157 10.33 -7.60 -2.07
C ASP A 157 10.43 -8.68 -3.15
N VAL A 158 9.32 -9.35 -3.45
CA VAL A 158 9.26 -10.35 -4.52
C VAL A 158 9.62 -9.73 -5.87
N ALA A 159 9.07 -8.56 -6.19
CA ALA A 159 9.35 -7.87 -7.45
C ALA A 159 10.84 -7.49 -7.57
N HIS A 160 11.45 -6.91 -6.53
CA HIS A 160 12.88 -6.63 -6.53
C HIS A 160 13.70 -7.90 -6.76
N ALA A 161 13.43 -8.95 -6.00
CA ALA A 161 14.18 -10.19 -6.08
C ALA A 161 14.12 -10.85 -7.47
N VAL A 162 12.94 -10.91 -8.09
CA VAL A 162 12.80 -11.51 -9.43
C VAL A 162 13.41 -10.63 -10.52
N LEU A 163 13.38 -9.30 -10.38
CA LEU A 163 14.01 -8.39 -11.33
C LEU A 163 15.55 -8.44 -11.22
N MET A 164 16.09 -8.45 -9.99
CA MET A 164 17.53 -8.55 -9.75
C MET A 164 18.11 -9.90 -10.20
N ALA A 165 17.36 -11.00 -10.08
CA ALA A 165 17.77 -12.31 -10.54
C ALA A 165 18.07 -12.37 -12.05
N LYS A 166 17.60 -11.40 -12.84
CA LYS A 166 17.94 -11.28 -14.27
C LYS A 166 19.41 -10.89 -14.51
N TYR A 167 20.09 -10.35 -13.50
CA TYR A 167 21.43 -9.77 -13.60
C TYR A 167 22.51 -10.53 -12.81
N CYS A 168 22.13 -11.58 -12.09
CA CYS A 168 23.07 -12.40 -11.30
C CYS A 168 22.74 -13.89 -11.40
N SER A 169 23.54 -14.74 -10.75
CA SER A 169 23.33 -16.20 -10.72
C SER A 169 22.45 -16.67 -9.55
N SER A 170 22.07 -15.76 -8.64
CA SER A 170 21.26 -16.10 -7.48
C SER A 170 19.78 -16.24 -7.84
N THR A 171 19.09 -17.14 -7.16
CA THR A 171 17.64 -17.29 -7.33
C THR A 171 16.88 -16.15 -6.62
N PRO A 172 15.65 -15.82 -7.05
CA PRO A 172 14.83 -14.83 -6.35
C PRO A 172 14.64 -15.14 -4.85
N ALA A 173 14.52 -16.40 -4.47
CA ALA A 173 14.42 -16.81 -3.07
C ALA A 173 15.68 -16.45 -2.26
N GLN A 174 16.86 -16.69 -2.81
CA GLN A 174 18.11 -16.30 -2.17
C GLN A 174 18.24 -14.78 -2.05
N ILE A 175 17.83 -14.06 -3.08
CA ILE A 175 17.91 -12.59 -3.11
C ILE A 175 16.99 -11.95 -2.08
N VAL A 176 15.74 -12.41 -1.98
CA VAL A 176 14.76 -11.83 -1.04
C VAL A 176 15.17 -12.07 0.41
N GLU A 177 15.82 -13.21 0.70
CA GLU A 177 16.34 -13.50 2.05
C GLU A 177 17.53 -12.61 2.45
N MET A 178 18.26 -12.03 1.49
CA MET A 178 19.34 -11.08 1.77
C MET A 178 18.83 -9.71 2.19
N HIS A 179 17.59 -9.36 1.82
CA HIS A 179 16.98 -8.08 2.16
C HIS A 179 16.42 -8.13 3.59
N ASN A 180 17.05 -7.36 4.48
CA ASN A 180 16.68 -7.29 5.91
C ASN A 180 16.80 -5.84 6.42
N PRO A 181 15.84 -4.96 6.09
CA PRO A 181 15.87 -3.57 6.51
C PRO A 181 15.68 -3.44 8.05
N PRO A 182 16.33 -2.44 8.71
CA PRO A 182 17.19 -1.44 8.09
C PRO A 182 18.65 -1.90 7.89
N ALA A 183 19.00 -3.14 8.22
CA ALA A 183 20.39 -3.61 8.19
C ALA A 183 20.92 -3.81 6.78
N THR A 184 20.07 -4.29 5.85
CA THR A 184 20.45 -4.55 4.46
C THR A 184 19.33 -4.06 3.55
N ASP A 185 19.56 -2.98 2.82
CA ASP A 185 18.67 -2.45 1.79
C ASP A 185 18.98 -3.08 0.42
N TRP A 186 18.16 -2.76 -0.60
CA TRP A 186 18.29 -3.31 -1.94
C TRP A 186 19.57 -2.89 -2.64
N ASP A 187 20.14 -1.73 -2.36
CA ASP A 187 21.40 -1.28 -2.95
C ASP A 187 22.59 -2.05 -2.35
N ALA A 188 22.53 -2.37 -1.05
CA ALA A 188 23.51 -3.25 -0.40
C ALA A 188 23.43 -4.69 -0.94
N VAL A 189 22.21 -5.22 -1.15
CA VAL A 189 22.01 -6.53 -1.78
C VAL A 189 22.58 -6.55 -3.20
N ALA A 190 22.30 -5.51 -4.00
CA ALA A 190 22.83 -5.37 -5.35
C ALA A 190 24.38 -5.39 -5.37
N THR A 191 25.01 -4.64 -4.45
CA THR A 191 26.45 -4.58 -4.30
C THR A 191 27.03 -5.99 -4.00
N GLN A 192 26.42 -6.73 -3.08
CA GLN A 192 26.87 -8.08 -2.73
C GLN A 192 26.73 -9.08 -3.90
N LEU A 193 25.72 -8.87 -4.77
CA LEU A 193 25.48 -9.71 -5.95
C LEU A 193 26.28 -9.27 -7.18
N GLY A 194 27.05 -8.19 -7.10
CA GLY A 194 27.81 -7.63 -8.23
C GLY A 194 26.92 -7.00 -9.31
N ILE A 195 25.69 -6.62 -8.95
CA ILE A 195 24.75 -5.92 -9.84
C ILE A 195 25.21 -4.46 -9.96
N THR A 196 25.38 -3.98 -11.19
CA THR A 196 25.85 -2.61 -11.43
C THR A 196 24.77 -1.57 -11.18
N GLU A 197 25.18 -0.31 -11.01
CA GLU A 197 24.23 0.81 -10.83
C GLU A 197 23.26 0.95 -12.02
N ASP A 198 23.76 0.77 -13.25
CA ASP A 198 22.91 0.81 -14.45
C ASP A 198 21.86 -0.32 -14.44
N GLN A 199 22.23 -1.51 -14.00
CA GLN A 199 21.30 -2.63 -13.87
C GLN A 199 20.26 -2.35 -12.77
N MET A 200 20.66 -1.80 -11.62
CA MET A 200 19.73 -1.37 -10.59
C MET A 200 18.81 -0.23 -11.04
N TYR A 201 19.30 0.66 -11.89
CA TYR A 201 18.45 1.67 -12.52
C TYR A 201 17.34 1.00 -13.38
N GLN A 202 17.66 -0.03 -14.16
CA GLN A 202 16.66 -0.81 -14.92
C GLN A 202 15.65 -1.52 -13.99
N VAL A 203 16.13 -2.10 -12.87
CA VAL A 203 15.22 -2.68 -11.85
C VAL A 203 14.24 -1.63 -11.35
N ARG A 204 14.71 -0.43 -11.00
CA ARG A 204 13.85 0.66 -10.51
C ARG A 204 12.84 1.11 -11.58
N LEU A 205 13.22 1.19 -12.86
CA LEU A 205 12.29 1.52 -13.95
C LEU A 205 11.19 0.47 -14.12
N GLU A 206 11.52 -0.81 -13.99
CA GLU A 206 10.53 -1.89 -14.03
C GLU A 206 9.58 -1.83 -12.81
N MET A 207 10.11 -1.51 -11.63
CA MET A 207 9.33 -1.34 -10.40
C MET A 207 8.28 -0.21 -10.50
N GLU A 208 8.56 0.85 -11.28
CA GLU A 208 7.59 1.92 -11.52
C GLU A 208 6.28 1.43 -12.17
N LYS A 209 6.33 0.33 -12.93
CA LYS A 209 5.14 -0.27 -13.55
C LYS A 209 4.17 -0.87 -12.53
N LEU A 210 4.63 -1.14 -11.30
CA LEU A 210 3.80 -1.66 -10.21
C LEU A 210 3.10 -0.55 -9.41
N ARG A 211 3.45 0.70 -9.64
CA ARG A 211 2.78 1.84 -9.00
C ARG A 211 1.41 2.07 -9.66
N PRO A 212 0.35 2.18 -8.85
CA PRO A 212 -0.99 2.44 -9.35
C PRO A 212 -1.15 3.83 -9.96
#